data_a38aad02d0e400d833dd92cd25d9291e
#
_entry.id   a38aad02d0e400d833dd92cd25d9291e
#
_cell.length_a   1.000
_cell.length_b   1.000
_cell.length_c   1.000
_cell.angle_alpha   90.00
_cell.angle_beta   90.00
_cell.angle_gamma   90.00
#
_symmetry.space_group_name_H-M   'P 1'
#
loop_
_entity.id
_entity.type
_entity.pdbx_description
1 polymer ?
#
loop_
_entity_poly.entity_id
_entity_poly.type
_entity_poly.pdbx_seq_one_letter_code
_entity_poly.pdbx_strand_id
1 'polypeptide(L)'
;MNSNLERCGDIAVNITKRVKKTVTYHDLLKEFPFYDMAKDVRLMVKESIDAFITENTTLARKVLEDDQKVDELNKTIFKQLIQKMQTSAELIEPCAHLLVLSRNLERLADHASNIAKEVVFAAEAKILSHSKNKNAGQTAGEEK
;
A
#
# COMPACT_ATOMS: atom_id res chain seq x y z
N MET A 1 -9.62 -7.13 7.71
CA MET A 1 -8.62 -6.17 8.21
C MET A 1 -7.50 -6.82 9.05
N ASN A 2 -7.81 -7.68 9.98
CA ASN A 2 -6.83 -8.30 10.88
C ASN A 2 -5.65 -8.97 10.14
N SER A 3 -5.94 -9.76 9.10
CA SER A 3 -4.91 -10.42 8.30
C SER A 3 -4.03 -9.43 7.53
N ASN A 4 -4.58 -8.31 7.05
CA ASN A 4 -3.80 -7.27 6.36
C ASN A 4 -2.89 -6.52 7.34
N LEU A 5 -3.34 -6.21 8.55
CA LEU A 5 -2.52 -5.59 9.60
C LEU A 5 -1.39 -6.51 10.07
N GLU A 6 -1.68 -7.78 10.28
CA GLU A 6 -0.66 -8.78 10.64
C GLU A 6 0.42 -8.89 9.58
N ARG A 7 0.04 -8.95 8.30
CA ARG A 7 0.99 -8.95 7.18
C ARG A 7 1.77 -7.64 7.06
N CYS A 8 1.16 -6.50 7.34
CA CYS A 8 1.89 -5.22 7.43
C CYS A 8 2.99 -5.29 8.50
N GLY A 9 2.70 -5.84 9.66
CA GLY A 9 3.68 -6.05 10.73
C GLY A 9 4.83 -6.97 10.30
N ASP A 10 4.53 -8.11 9.68
CA ASP A 10 5.54 -9.06 9.19
C ASP A 10 6.43 -8.42 8.10
N ILE A 11 5.85 -7.68 7.18
CA ILE A 11 6.59 -6.99 6.12
C ILE A 11 7.47 -5.89 6.72
N ALA A 12 6.99 -5.12 7.69
CA ALA A 12 7.78 -4.10 8.38
C ALA A 12 9.02 -4.70 9.06
N VAL A 13 8.89 -5.86 9.70
CA VAL A 13 10.03 -6.61 10.25
C VAL A 13 11.01 -7.03 9.15
N ASN A 14 10.53 -7.51 8.01
CA ASN A 14 11.37 -7.88 6.88
C ASN A 14 12.10 -6.67 6.28
N ILE A 15 11.44 -5.52 6.18
CA ILE A 15 12.05 -4.25 5.76
C ILE A 15 13.18 -3.88 6.71
N THR A 16 12.96 -3.93 8.02
CA THR A 16 13.98 -3.62 9.03
C THR A 16 15.20 -4.53 8.92
N LYS A 17 14.99 -5.85 8.74
CA LYS A 17 16.08 -6.81 8.52
C LYS A 17 16.85 -6.50 7.24
N ARG A 18 16.16 -6.09 6.18
CA ARG A 18 16.76 -5.75 4.90
C ARG A 18 17.57 -4.46 4.98
N VAL A 19 17.02 -3.43 5.63
CA VAL A 19 17.72 -2.15 5.85
C VAL A 19 19.02 -2.38 6.60
N LYS A 20 19.05 -3.22 7.62
CA LYS A 20 20.30 -3.57 8.33
C LYS A 20 21.38 -4.15 7.41
N LYS A 21 20.98 -4.94 6.42
CA LYS A 21 21.91 -5.49 5.41
C LYS A 21 22.39 -4.45 4.41
N THR A 22 21.61 -3.39 4.19
CA THR A 22 21.92 -2.33 3.21
C THR A 22 22.65 -1.13 3.81
N VAL A 23 22.93 -1.13 5.12
CA VAL A 23 23.64 -0.02 5.80
C VAL A 23 25.01 0.24 5.14
N THR A 24 25.74 -0.80 4.75
CA THR A 24 27.01 -0.69 4.02
C THR A 24 26.86 -0.05 2.63
N TYR A 25 25.66 -0.04 2.07
CA TYR A 25 25.34 0.50 0.74
C TYR A 25 24.51 1.78 0.82
N HIS A 26 24.60 2.50 1.93
CA HIS A 26 23.79 3.69 2.19
C HIS A 26 23.93 4.76 1.09
N ASP A 27 25.13 4.98 0.57
CA ASP A 27 25.37 5.95 -0.50
C ASP A 27 24.69 5.50 -1.80
N LEU A 28 24.73 4.20 -2.11
CA LEU A 28 24.02 3.65 -3.27
C LEU A 28 22.49 3.81 -3.11
N LEU A 29 21.95 3.58 -1.93
CA LEU A 29 20.52 3.72 -1.65
C LEU A 29 20.03 5.15 -1.92
N LYS A 30 20.84 6.16 -1.62
CA LYS A 30 20.51 7.59 -1.86
C LYS A 30 20.40 7.96 -3.35
N GLU A 31 20.99 7.18 -4.24
CA GLU A 31 20.88 7.42 -5.68
C GLU A 31 19.48 7.16 -6.24
N PHE A 32 18.61 6.49 -5.47
CA PHE A 32 17.27 6.07 -5.88
C PHE A 32 16.20 6.68 -4.97
N PRO A 33 14.94 6.82 -5.43
CA PRO A 33 13.88 7.48 -4.66
C PRO A 33 13.26 6.60 -3.57
N PHE A 34 14.07 5.84 -2.82
CA PHE A 34 13.61 4.99 -1.72
C PHE A 34 13.01 5.78 -0.56
N TYR A 35 13.55 6.95 -0.26
CA TYR A 35 13.03 7.79 0.81
C TYR A 35 11.60 8.25 0.51
N ASP A 36 11.34 8.72 -0.71
CA ASP A 36 10.01 9.16 -1.13
C ASP A 36 9.04 7.98 -1.13
N MET A 37 9.43 6.83 -1.67
CA MET A 37 8.63 5.61 -1.65
C MET A 37 8.29 5.19 -0.22
N ALA A 38 9.25 5.16 0.70
CA ALA A 38 9.03 4.77 2.09
C ALA A 38 8.10 5.76 2.83
N LYS A 39 8.24 7.06 2.54
CA LYS A 39 7.37 8.10 3.08
C LYS A 39 5.92 7.92 2.62
N ASP A 40 5.70 7.70 1.33
CA ASP A 40 4.37 7.50 0.75
C ASP A 40 3.73 6.21 1.30
N VAL A 41 4.47 5.11 1.34
CA VAL A 41 3.99 3.84 1.90
C VAL A 41 3.60 3.98 3.38
N ARG A 42 4.42 4.65 4.18
CA ARG A 42 4.11 4.92 5.60
C ARG A 42 2.82 5.72 5.75
N LEU A 43 2.63 6.73 4.90
CA LEU A 43 1.42 7.55 4.91
C LEU A 43 0.20 6.72 4.52
N MET A 44 0.29 5.90 3.48
CA MET A 44 -0.78 4.99 3.05
C MET A 44 -1.21 4.03 4.16
N VAL A 45 -0.26 3.42 4.88
CA VAL A 45 -0.58 2.54 6.02
C VAL A 45 -1.34 3.29 7.09
N LYS A 46 -0.86 4.48 7.49
CA LYS A 46 -1.52 5.30 8.49
C LYS A 46 -2.93 5.69 8.05
N GLU A 47 -3.08 6.25 6.84
CA GLU A 47 -4.35 6.73 6.32
C GLU A 47 -5.35 5.58 6.08
N SER A 48 -4.91 4.38 5.71
CA SER A 48 -5.79 3.22 5.57
C SER A 48 -6.38 2.76 6.92
N ILE A 49 -5.58 2.80 7.98
CA ILE A 49 -6.04 2.50 9.35
C ILE A 49 -7.00 3.59 9.85
N ASP A 50 -6.64 4.87 9.66
CA ASP A 50 -7.49 6.00 10.04
C ASP A 50 -8.84 5.94 9.29
N ALA A 51 -8.82 5.66 7.98
CA ALA A 51 -10.02 5.48 7.17
C ALA A 51 -10.91 4.34 7.68
N PHE A 52 -10.30 3.24 8.11
CA PHE A 52 -11.03 2.09 8.65
C PHE A 52 -11.69 2.44 10.00
N ILE A 53 -10.96 3.07 10.92
CA ILE A 53 -11.47 3.43 12.24
C ILE A 53 -12.59 4.46 12.15
N THR A 54 -12.49 5.43 11.23
CA THR A 54 -13.46 6.53 11.06
C THR A 54 -14.52 6.26 9.99
N GLU A 55 -14.49 5.08 9.35
CA GLU A 55 -15.36 4.74 8.21
C GLU A 55 -15.29 5.79 7.07
N ASN A 56 -14.15 6.44 6.89
CA ASN A 56 -13.96 7.53 5.95
C ASN A 56 -13.63 7.02 4.54
N THR A 57 -14.64 6.95 3.67
CA THR A 57 -14.48 6.49 2.29
C THR A 57 -13.66 7.44 1.42
N THR A 58 -13.69 8.74 1.67
CA THR A 58 -12.89 9.73 0.94
C THR A 58 -11.40 9.50 1.20
N LEU A 59 -11.03 9.29 2.46
CA LEU A 59 -9.65 8.97 2.83
C LEU A 59 -9.22 7.61 2.26
N ALA A 60 -10.11 6.62 2.29
CA ALA A 60 -9.86 5.31 1.70
C ALA A 60 -9.60 5.41 0.18
N ARG A 61 -10.39 6.19 -0.55
CA ARG A 61 -10.16 6.41 -1.99
C ARG A 61 -8.84 7.10 -2.27
N LYS A 62 -8.44 8.07 -1.44
CA LYS A 62 -7.12 8.71 -1.55
C LYS A 62 -5.98 7.68 -1.42
N VAL A 63 -6.07 6.74 -0.47
CA VAL A 63 -5.08 5.66 -0.33
C VAL A 63 -4.98 4.81 -1.61
N LEU A 64 -6.12 4.52 -2.27
CA LEU A 64 -6.13 3.77 -3.54
C LEU A 64 -5.48 4.56 -4.69
N GLU A 65 -5.61 5.87 -4.71
CA GLU A 65 -4.91 6.74 -5.69
C GLU A 65 -3.41 6.79 -5.43
N ASP A 66 -3.00 6.87 -4.16
CA ASP A 66 -1.59 6.91 -3.76
C ASP A 66 -0.87 5.58 -4.04
N ASP A 67 -1.59 4.45 -4.04
CA ASP A 67 -1.06 3.14 -4.43
C ASP A 67 -0.47 3.14 -5.84
N GLN A 68 -1.10 3.83 -6.78
CA GLN A 68 -0.60 3.97 -8.15
C GLN A 68 0.76 4.70 -8.21
N LYS A 69 0.97 5.69 -7.35
CA LYS A 69 2.24 6.42 -7.27
C LYS A 69 3.37 5.51 -6.75
N VAL A 70 3.06 4.69 -5.75
CA VAL A 70 4.03 3.72 -5.20
C VAL A 70 4.39 2.67 -6.26
N ASP A 71 3.42 2.18 -7.03
CA ASP A 71 3.65 1.27 -8.15
C ASP A 71 4.59 1.86 -9.20
N GLU A 72 4.39 3.12 -9.58
CA GLU A 72 5.25 3.81 -10.54
C GLU A 72 6.66 4.04 -9.99
N LEU A 73 6.80 4.38 -8.69
CA LEU A 73 8.10 4.47 -8.03
C LEU A 73 8.81 3.11 -8.01
N ASN A 74 8.10 2.03 -7.70
CA ASN A 74 8.67 0.68 -7.72
C ASN A 74 9.18 0.29 -9.11
N LYS A 75 8.42 0.55 -10.17
CA LYS A 75 8.84 0.31 -11.55
C LYS A 75 10.09 1.14 -11.92
N THR A 76 10.11 2.39 -11.51
CA THR A 76 11.25 3.29 -11.75
C THR A 76 12.51 2.80 -11.06
N ILE A 77 12.41 2.46 -9.77
CA ILE A 77 13.52 1.92 -8.98
C ILE A 77 14.02 0.61 -9.60
N PHE A 78 13.12 -0.30 -9.97
CA PHE A 78 13.49 -1.56 -10.61
C PHE A 78 14.32 -1.33 -11.86
N LYS A 79 13.85 -0.47 -12.76
CA LYS A 79 14.56 -0.15 -14.02
C LYS A 79 15.92 0.48 -13.77
N GLN A 80 16.00 1.44 -12.84
CA GLN A 80 17.25 2.10 -12.49
C GLN A 80 18.26 1.15 -11.86
N LEU A 81 17.82 0.23 -10.99
CA LEU A 81 18.67 -0.76 -10.35
C LEU A 81 19.23 -1.75 -11.37
N ILE A 82 18.41 -2.22 -12.33
CA ILE A 82 18.87 -3.08 -13.41
C ILE A 82 19.95 -2.38 -14.26
N GLN A 83 19.73 -1.10 -14.61
CA GLN A 83 20.73 -0.30 -15.33
C GLN A 83 22.04 -0.17 -14.52
N LYS A 84 21.92 0.04 -13.21
CA LYS A 84 23.08 0.16 -12.33
C LYS A 84 23.90 -1.15 -12.25
N MET A 85 23.22 -2.31 -12.16
CA MET A 85 23.87 -3.62 -12.18
C MET A 85 24.72 -3.84 -13.44
N GLN A 86 24.32 -3.28 -14.57
CA GLN A 86 25.03 -3.42 -15.85
C GLN A 86 26.35 -2.63 -15.89
N THR A 87 26.56 -1.70 -14.98
CA THR A 87 27.77 -0.87 -14.96
C THR A 87 28.98 -1.56 -14.32
N SER A 88 28.76 -2.47 -13.37
CA SER A 88 29.82 -3.20 -12.67
C SER A 88 29.26 -4.45 -12.00
N ALA A 89 29.99 -5.56 -12.10
CA ALA A 89 29.64 -6.82 -11.42
C ALA A 89 29.58 -6.68 -9.89
N GLU A 90 30.36 -5.79 -9.31
CA GLU A 90 30.39 -5.53 -7.86
C GLU A 90 29.10 -4.90 -7.36
N LEU A 91 28.30 -4.26 -8.23
CA LEU A 91 27.02 -3.63 -7.89
C LEU A 91 25.84 -4.59 -7.96
N ILE A 92 26.00 -5.80 -8.49
CA ILE A 92 24.90 -6.76 -8.64
C ILE A 92 24.31 -7.13 -7.28
N GLU A 93 25.13 -7.56 -6.33
CA GLU A 93 24.65 -7.96 -5.00
C GLU A 93 24.01 -6.79 -4.22
N PRO A 94 24.64 -5.59 -4.10
CA PRO A 94 24.00 -4.44 -3.49
C PRO A 94 22.65 -4.08 -4.12
N CYS A 95 22.59 -4.00 -5.45
CA CYS A 95 21.35 -3.68 -6.15
C CYS A 95 20.28 -4.76 -5.99
N ALA A 96 20.66 -6.04 -5.92
CA ALA A 96 19.72 -7.13 -5.63
C ALA A 96 19.08 -6.97 -4.23
N HIS A 97 19.85 -6.57 -3.22
CA HIS A 97 19.28 -6.25 -1.90
C HIS A 97 18.31 -5.06 -1.95
N LEU A 98 18.61 -4.04 -2.74
CA LEU A 98 17.73 -2.89 -2.92
C LEU A 98 16.46 -3.24 -3.69
N LEU A 99 16.52 -4.17 -4.67
CA LEU A 99 15.33 -4.71 -5.34
C LEU A 99 14.37 -5.38 -4.35
N VAL A 100 14.90 -6.18 -3.43
CA VAL A 100 14.08 -6.83 -2.39
C VAL A 100 13.48 -5.80 -1.44
N LEU A 101 14.21 -4.74 -1.10
CA LEU A 101 13.69 -3.64 -0.28
C LEU A 101 12.53 -2.93 -0.97
N SER A 102 12.68 -2.56 -2.24
CA SER A 102 11.62 -1.94 -3.04
C SER A 102 10.38 -2.82 -3.10
N ARG A 103 10.55 -4.12 -3.34
CA ARG A 103 9.45 -5.09 -3.38
C ARG A 103 8.71 -5.20 -2.05
N ASN A 104 9.41 -5.18 -0.94
CA ASN A 104 8.77 -5.19 0.38
C ASN A 104 7.98 -3.91 0.66
N LEU A 105 8.47 -2.74 0.23
CA LEU A 105 7.73 -1.48 0.35
C LEU A 105 6.45 -1.51 -0.49
N GLU A 106 6.53 -1.98 -1.73
CA GLU A 106 5.36 -2.13 -2.61
C GLU A 106 4.32 -3.09 -2.00
N ARG A 107 4.74 -4.24 -1.47
CA ARG A 107 3.84 -5.18 -0.78
C ARG A 107 3.17 -4.57 0.45
N LEU A 108 3.86 -3.72 1.19
CA LEU A 108 3.27 -3.00 2.33
C LEU A 108 2.18 -2.03 1.84
N ALA A 109 2.42 -1.32 0.74
CA ALA A 109 1.41 -0.46 0.10
C ALA A 109 0.19 -1.27 -0.37
N ASP A 110 0.38 -2.44 -0.98
CA ASP A 110 -0.70 -3.35 -1.39
C ASP A 110 -1.62 -3.73 -0.21
N HIS A 111 -1.06 -4.04 0.95
CA HIS A 111 -1.87 -4.35 2.13
C HIS A 111 -2.61 -3.14 2.67
N ALA A 112 -2.02 -1.95 2.66
CA ALA A 112 -2.71 -0.70 2.98
C ALA A 112 -3.87 -0.43 2.00
N SER A 113 -3.64 -0.65 0.72
CA SER A 113 -4.64 -0.56 -0.34
C SER A 113 -5.81 -1.55 -0.11
N ASN A 114 -5.52 -2.78 0.31
CA ASN A 114 -6.54 -3.77 0.64
C ASN A 114 -7.40 -3.34 1.84
N ILE A 115 -6.82 -2.75 2.88
CA ILE A 115 -7.58 -2.17 4.00
C ILE A 115 -8.52 -1.07 3.49
N ALA A 116 -8.02 -0.17 2.64
CA ALA A 116 -8.83 0.91 2.05
C ALA A 116 -10.00 0.38 1.21
N LYS A 117 -9.78 -0.69 0.43
CA LYS A 117 -10.85 -1.37 -0.34
C LYS A 117 -11.95 -1.91 0.58
N GLU A 118 -11.59 -2.52 1.71
CA GLU A 118 -12.57 -3.01 2.69
C GLU A 118 -13.46 -1.87 3.19
N VAL A 119 -12.92 -0.68 3.44
CA VAL A 119 -13.69 0.51 3.87
C VAL A 119 -14.71 0.93 2.81
N VAL A 120 -14.28 1.01 1.55
CA VAL A 120 -15.15 1.41 0.43
C VAL A 120 -16.27 0.38 0.24
N PHE A 121 -15.96 -0.92 0.21
CA PHE A 121 -16.95 -1.98 0.04
C PHE A 121 -17.96 -2.03 1.18
N ALA A 122 -17.53 -1.84 2.42
CA ALA A 122 -18.44 -1.80 3.58
C ALA A 122 -19.45 -0.62 3.48
N ALA A 123 -19.00 0.55 3.04
CA ALA A 123 -19.87 1.71 2.85
C ALA A 123 -20.87 1.50 1.71
N GLU A 124 -20.45 0.92 0.58
CA GLU A 124 -21.33 0.62 -0.55
C GLU A 124 -22.40 -0.42 -0.17
N ALA A 125 -22.03 -1.46 0.58
CA ALA A 125 -22.96 -2.46 1.07
C ALA A 125 -24.01 -1.86 2.02
N LYS A 126 -23.65 -0.91 2.91
CA LYS A 126 -24.59 -0.18 3.77
C LYS A 126 -25.61 0.62 2.96
N ILE A 127 -25.17 1.32 1.90
CA ILE A 127 -26.05 2.12 1.04
C ILE A 127 -27.08 1.22 0.33
N LEU A 128 -26.64 0.07 -0.22
CA LEU A 128 -27.53 -0.87 -0.90
C LEU A 128 -28.55 -1.51 0.03
N SER A 129 -28.17 -1.84 1.27
CA SER A 129 -29.11 -2.38 2.26
C SER A 129 -30.19 -1.38 2.67
N HIS A 130 -29.82 -0.10 2.82
CA HIS A 130 -30.78 0.96 3.16
C HIS A 130 -31.76 1.25 2.01
N SER A 131 -31.32 1.19 0.76
CA SER A 131 -32.18 1.39 -0.41
C SER A 131 -33.23 0.27 -0.57
N LYS A 132 -32.85 -1.00 -0.32
CA LYS A 132 -33.77 -2.13 -0.33
C LYS A 132 -34.85 -2.01 0.75
N ASN A 133 -34.52 -1.59 1.96
CA ASN A 133 -35.45 -1.43 3.03
C ASN A 133 -36.48 -0.28 2.80
N LYS A 134 -36.05 0.80 2.12
CA LYS A 134 -37.00 1.87 1.71
C LYS A 134 -38.02 1.40 0.67
N ASN A 135 -37.57 0.59 -0.30
CA ASN A 135 -38.47 0.07 -1.33
C ASN A 135 -39.45 -0.99 -0.79
N ALA A 136 -39.02 -1.80 0.20
CA ALA A 136 -39.91 -2.76 0.86
C ALA A 136 -40.99 -2.09 1.75
N GLY A 137 -40.70 -0.91 2.30
CA GLY A 137 -41.67 -0.13 3.09
C GLY A 137 -42.73 0.61 2.25
N GLN A 138 -42.49 0.88 0.96
CA GLN A 138 -43.45 1.55 0.07
C GLN A 138 -44.46 0.60 -0.55
N THR A 139 -44.12 -0.69 -0.72
CA THR A 139 -45.04 -1.70 -1.25
C THR A 139 -46.07 -2.21 -0.23
N ALA A 140 -45.86 -1.98 1.06
CA ALA A 140 -46.79 -2.36 2.12
C ALA A 140 -47.87 -1.28 2.45
N GLY A 141 -47.80 -0.13 1.78
CA GLY A 141 -48.73 1.01 2.01
C GLY A 141 -49.86 1.18 1.00
N GLU A 142 -49.93 0.37 -0.07
CA GLU A 142 -50.92 0.52 -1.16
C GLU A 142 -52.06 -0.54 -1.15
N GLU A 143 -52.14 -1.35 -0.11
CA GLU A 143 -53.31 -2.25 0.07
C GLU A 143 -54.15 -1.83 1.29
N LYS A 144 -54.92 -0.74 1.16
CA LYS A 144 -56.14 -0.49 1.95
C LYS A 144 -57.10 0.36 1.15
#